data_84a72c82ec8268d007ffa0fc240a2653
#
_entry.id   84a72c82ec8268d007ffa0fc240a2653
#
_cell.length_a   1.000
_cell.length_b   1.000
_cell.length_c   1.000
_cell.angle_alpha   90.00
_cell.angle_beta   90.00
_cell.angle_gamma   90.00
#
_symmetry.space_group_name_H-M   'P 1'
#
loop_
_entity.id
_entity.type
_entity.pdbx_description
1 polymer ?
#
loop_
_entity_poly.entity_id
_entity_poly.type
_entity_poly.pdbx_seq_one_letter_code
_entity_poly.pdbx_strand_id
1 'polypeptide(L)'
;MELFSNFFQIAVTLLGFCMSGIRYLKDRKQTYFLLTCFYGCFALGSLYWTLYLLLFSETPQVFYVSEFGWVSGVVFLHLLQYTLSSDGERRFLTGKALIAPLIGVPLCVFYCTFGDVLSNLLWCGMMIVVSYHSIRGLAYAQIQTGTACKMRYFHIGVL
;
A
#
# COMPACT_ATOMS: atom_id res chain seq x y z
N MET A 1 21.01 2.60 -12.43
CA MET A 1 19.76 3.28 -12.06
C MET A 1 18.98 2.52 -10.97
N GLU A 2 18.84 1.21 -11.08
CA GLU A 2 18.07 0.39 -10.14
C GLU A 2 18.54 0.51 -8.67
N LEU A 3 19.85 0.42 -8.45
CA LEU A 3 20.44 0.53 -7.10
C LEU A 3 20.14 1.88 -6.43
N PHE A 4 20.22 2.98 -7.18
CA PHE A 4 19.90 4.31 -6.67
C PHE A 4 18.42 4.43 -6.27
N SER A 5 17.51 3.92 -7.13
CA SER A 5 16.08 3.88 -6.84
C SER A 5 15.78 3.09 -5.55
N ASN A 6 16.43 1.94 -5.38
CA ASN A 6 16.25 1.10 -4.21
C ASN A 6 16.78 1.75 -2.92
N PHE A 7 17.94 2.41 -2.97
CA PHE A 7 18.44 3.18 -1.82
C PHE A 7 17.51 4.33 -1.45
N PHE A 8 16.98 5.05 -2.45
CA PHE A 8 16.02 6.12 -2.20
C PHE A 8 14.73 5.56 -1.55
N GLN A 9 14.23 4.44 -2.05
CA GLN A 9 13.05 3.77 -1.48
C GLN A 9 13.28 3.35 -0.03
N ILE A 10 14.45 2.75 0.30
CA ILE A 10 14.80 2.40 1.67
C ILE A 10 14.86 3.65 2.55
N ALA A 11 15.53 4.71 2.10
CA ALA A 11 15.66 5.95 2.88
C ALA A 11 14.28 6.54 3.23
N VAL A 12 13.39 6.65 2.24
CA VAL A 12 12.03 7.18 2.42
C VAL A 12 11.20 6.28 3.36
N THR A 13 11.26 4.96 3.17
CA THR A 13 10.49 4.03 3.99
C THR A 13 11.01 3.95 5.43
N LEU A 14 12.32 4.02 5.65
CA LEU A 14 12.91 4.10 7.00
C LEU A 14 12.55 5.42 7.70
N LEU A 15 12.59 6.54 7.00
CA LEU A 15 12.13 7.81 7.56
C LEU A 15 10.65 7.74 7.97
N GLY A 16 9.80 7.21 7.10
CA GLY A 16 8.38 6.99 7.41
C GLY A 16 8.18 6.07 8.62
N PHE A 17 8.95 4.98 8.70
CA PHE A 17 8.96 4.06 9.84
C PHE A 17 9.34 4.76 11.15
N CYS A 18 10.46 5.49 11.17
CA CYS A 18 10.93 6.20 12.36
C CYS A 18 9.92 7.28 12.80
N MET A 19 9.43 8.10 11.86
CA MET A 19 8.48 9.17 12.18
C MET A 19 7.15 8.62 12.73
N SER A 20 6.59 7.60 12.09
CA SER A 20 5.34 6.97 12.54
C SER A 20 5.54 6.22 13.86
N GLY A 21 6.69 5.53 14.03
CA GLY A 21 7.03 4.83 15.26
C GLY A 21 7.17 5.77 16.46
N ILE A 22 7.88 6.89 16.30
CA ILE A 22 7.99 7.93 17.35
C ILE A 22 6.61 8.47 17.72
N ARG A 23 5.76 8.73 16.73
CA ARG A 23 4.38 9.18 16.98
C ARG A 23 3.56 8.11 17.71
N TYR A 24 3.70 6.84 17.31
CA TYR A 24 3.04 5.74 18.01
C TYR A 24 3.48 5.63 19.47
N LEU A 25 4.77 5.71 19.75
CA LEU A 25 5.30 5.66 21.11
C LEU A 25 4.76 6.80 21.99
N LYS A 26 4.56 7.99 21.41
CA LYS A 26 4.05 9.18 22.09
C LYS A 26 2.52 9.12 22.29
N ASP A 27 1.79 8.86 21.23
CA ASP A 27 0.33 9.05 21.19
C ASP A 27 -0.44 7.73 21.41
N ARG A 28 0.21 6.57 21.29
CA ARG A 28 -0.34 5.20 21.42
C ARG A 28 -1.58 4.94 20.55
N LYS A 29 -1.71 5.65 19.43
CA LYS A 29 -2.85 5.49 18.51
C LYS A 29 -2.60 4.35 17.53
N GLN A 30 -3.61 3.50 17.34
CA GLN A 30 -3.57 2.37 16.42
C GLN A 30 -3.21 2.78 14.97
N THR A 31 -3.65 3.96 14.53
CA THR A 31 -3.33 4.49 13.19
C THR A 31 -1.83 4.66 12.97
N TYR A 32 -1.09 5.15 13.97
CA TYR A 32 0.37 5.28 13.88
C TYR A 32 1.07 3.92 13.95
N PHE A 33 0.52 2.96 14.71
CA PHE A 33 1.02 1.59 14.71
C PHE A 33 0.92 0.94 13.32
N LEU A 34 -0.26 1.01 12.69
CA LEU A 34 -0.47 0.46 11.35
C LEU A 34 0.41 1.13 10.31
N LEU A 35 0.60 2.45 10.41
CA LEU A 35 1.50 3.19 9.54
C LEU A 35 2.97 2.79 9.73
N THR A 36 3.38 2.52 10.97
CA THR A 36 4.72 2.01 11.30
C THR A 36 4.92 0.62 10.68
N CYS A 37 3.93 -0.27 10.83
CA CYS A 37 4.00 -1.60 10.22
C CYS A 37 4.07 -1.53 8.68
N PHE A 38 3.28 -0.65 8.06
CA PHE A 38 3.33 -0.42 6.62
C PHE A 38 4.73 -0.05 6.14
N TYR A 39 5.31 1.01 6.70
CA TYR A 39 6.65 1.45 6.32
C TYR A 39 7.74 0.44 6.67
N GLY A 40 7.62 -0.24 7.82
CA GLY A 40 8.57 -1.25 8.27
C GLY A 40 8.62 -2.46 7.35
N CYS A 41 7.46 -2.97 6.93
CA CYS A 41 7.37 -4.08 5.98
C CYS A 41 7.95 -3.71 4.61
N PHE A 42 7.65 -2.51 4.10
CA PHE A 42 8.25 -2.02 2.87
C PHE A 42 9.76 -1.86 2.97
N ALA A 43 10.26 -1.30 4.07
CA ALA A 43 11.69 -1.13 4.31
C ALA A 43 12.42 -2.48 4.34
N LEU A 44 11.85 -3.50 5.00
CA LEU A 44 12.44 -4.84 5.07
C LEU A 44 12.48 -5.52 3.70
N GLY A 45 11.41 -5.45 2.92
CA GLY A 45 11.39 -5.98 1.55
C GLY A 45 12.43 -5.29 0.65
N SER A 46 12.50 -3.97 0.70
CA SER A 46 13.46 -3.17 -0.07
C SER A 46 14.90 -3.39 0.39
N LEU A 47 15.13 -3.58 1.69
CA LEU A 47 16.44 -3.88 2.25
C LEU A 47 16.95 -5.23 1.75
N TYR A 48 16.12 -6.28 1.81
CA TYR A 48 16.47 -7.60 1.29
C TYR A 48 16.88 -7.51 -0.19
N TRP A 49 16.06 -6.86 -1.03
CA TRP A 49 16.34 -6.70 -2.46
C TRP A 49 17.66 -5.98 -2.70
N THR A 50 17.88 -4.87 -2.00
CA THR A 50 19.09 -4.06 -2.16
C THR A 50 20.34 -4.78 -1.68
N LEU A 51 20.28 -5.47 -0.54
CA LEU A 51 21.41 -6.27 -0.05
C LEU A 51 21.77 -7.39 -1.02
N TYR A 52 20.77 -8.05 -1.60
CA TYR A 52 21.01 -9.11 -2.58
C TYR A 52 21.72 -8.56 -3.83
N LEU A 53 21.25 -7.42 -4.37
CA LEU A 53 21.90 -6.76 -5.49
C LEU A 53 23.35 -6.33 -5.17
N LEU A 54 23.61 -5.86 -3.97
CA LEU A 54 24.94 -5.45 -3.55
C LEU A 54 25.91 -6.64 -3.39
N LEU A 55 25.43 -7.77 -2.86
CA LEU A 55 26.27 -8.93 -2.57
C LEU A 55 26.50 -9.81 -3.80
N PHE A 56 25.50 -9.95 -4.66
CA PHE A 56 25.54 -10.90 -5.77
C PHE A 56 25.53 -10.24 -7.16
N SER A 57 25.33 -8.92 -7.22
CA SER A 57 25.22 -8.14 -8.48
C SER A 57 24.15 -8.66 -9.45
N GLU A 58 23.22 -9.44 -8.96
CA GLU A 58 22.11 -10.05 -9.71
C GLU A 58 20.79 -9.78 -8.99
N THR A 59 19.68 -9.86 -9.72
CA THR A 59 18.35 -9.77 -9.12
C THR A 59 18.06 -11.02 -8.30
N PRO A 60 17.37 -10.91 -7.13
CA PRO A 60 17.05 -12.06 -6.31
C PRO A 60 16.26 -13.12 -7.08
N GLN A 61 16.79 -14.33 -7.16
CA GLN A 61 16.05 -15.46 -7.74
C GLN A 61 14.85 -15.84 -6.88
N VAL A 62 14.97 -15.66 -5.55
CA VAL A 62 13.88 -15.87 -4.58
C VAL A 62 13.29 -14.51 -4.22
N PHE A 63 12.55 -13.93 -5.16
CA PHE A 63 11.91 -12.63 -4.97
C PHE A 63 10.75 -12.64 -3.95
N TYR A 64 10.22 -13.82 -3.59
CA TYR A 64 9.14 -13.97 -2.62
C TYR A 64 9.42 -13.34 -1.25
N VAL A 65 10.68 -13.28 -0.81
CA VAL A 65 11.04 -12.67 0.49
C VAL A 65 10.76 -11.17 0.47
N SER A 66 11.17 -10.46 -0.59
CA SER A 66 10.88 -9.03 -0.76
C SER A 66 9.40 -8.80 -0.98
N GLU A 67 8.76 -9.62 -1.82
CA GLU A 67 7.33 -9.53 -2.09
C GLU A 67 6.49 -9.73 -0.85
N PHE A 68 6.84 -10.68 0.00
CA PHE A 68 6.16 -10.86 1.28
C PHE A 68 6.20 -9.59 2.14
N GLY A 69 7.34 -8.91 2.18
CA GLY A 69 7.47 -7.61 2.86
C GLY A 69 6.54 -6.56 2.24
N TRP A 70 6.59 -6.40 0.93
CA TRP A 70 5.78 -5.38 0.24
C TRP A 70 4.28 -5.67 0.31
N VAL A 71 3.85 -6.92 0.07
CA VAL A 71 2.43 -7.32 0.18
C VAL A 71 1.93 -7.12 1.61
N SER A 72 2.73 -7.51 2.61
CA SER A 72 2.39 -7.26 4.02
C SER A 72 2.22 -5.76 4.30
N GLY A 73 3.08 -4.92 3.72
CA GLY A 73 2.93 -3.47 3.78
C GLY A 73 1.57 -3.02 3.23
N VAL A 74 1.18 -3.49 2.04
CA VAL A 74 -0.13 -3.14 1.45
C VAL A 74 -1.30 -3.63 2.31
N VAL A 75 -1.18 -4.79 2.97
CA VAL A 75 -2.18 -5.26 3.95
C VAL A 75 -2.33 -4.25 5.10
N PHE A 76 -1.21 -3.77 5.67
CA PHE A 76 -1.26 -2.75 6.72
C PHE A 76 -1.84 -1.42 6.23
N LEU A 77 -1.56 -1.03 4.99
CA LEU A 77 -2.17 0.14 4.36
C LEU A 77 -3.69 -0.02 4.24
N HIS A 78 -4.15 -1.20 3.83
CA HIS A 78 -5.57 -1.50 3.76
C HIS A 78 -6.24 -1.47 5.14
N LEU A 79 -5.60 -2.06 6.17
CA LEU A 79 -6.07 -1.98 7.55
C LEU A 79 -6.13 -0.54 8.05
N LEU A 80 -5.15 0.29 7.67
CA LEU A 80 -5.15 1.71 7.98
C LEU A 80 -6.32 2.44 7.32
N GLN A 81 -6.59 2.19 6.02
CA GLN A 81 -7.77 2.72 5.34
C GLN A 81 -9.06 2.33 6.07
N TYR A 82 -9.20 1.05 6.43
CA TYR A 82 -10.36 0.56 7.15
C TYR A 82 -10.52 1.24 8.51
N THR A 83 -9.44 1.39 9.27
CA THR A 83 -9.45 2.02 10.60
C THR A 83 -9.80 3.50 10.53
N LEU A 84 -9.38 4.20 9.50
CA LEU A 84 -9.66 5.63 9.30
C LEU A 84 -11.05 5.90 8.71
N SER A 85 -11.62 4.93 7.99
CA SER A 85 -12.95 5.07 7.37
C SER A 85 -14.07 5.09 8.43
N SER A 86 -14.99 6.04 8.32
CA SER A 86 -16.20 6.10 9.14
C SER A 86 -17.20 5.00 8.78
N ASP A 87 -18.13 4.68 9.68
CA ASP A 87 -19.17 3.70 9.40
C ASP A 87 -20.07 4.11 8.21
N GLY A 88 -20.32 5.41 8.04
CA GLY A 88 -21.02 5.95 6.89
C GLY A 88 -20.27 5.70 5.59
N GLU A 89 -18.96 5.91 5.57
CA GLU A 89 -18.10 5.64 4.42
C GLU A 89 -18.04 4.14 4.07
N ARG A 90 -17.94 3.27 5.09
CA ARG A 90 -17.89 1.82 4.89
C ARG A 90 -19.17 1.27 4.25
N ARG A 91 -20.33 1.85 4.59
CA ARG A 91 -21.64 1.46 4.05
C ARG A 91 -21.99 2.17 2.75
N PHE A 92 -21.21 3.20 2.37
CA PHE A 92 -21.50 3.96 1.16
C PHE A 92 -21.23 3.14 -0.09
N LEU A 93 -22.26 2.92 -0.88
CA LEU A 93 -22.18 2.23 -2.17
C LEU A 93 -22.13 3.26 -3.30
N THR A 94 -21.15 3.14 -4.17
CA THR A 94 -21.00 3.99 -5.36
C THR A 94 -20.50 3.17 -6.54
N GLY A 95 -21.15 3.34 -7.69
CA GLY A 95 -20.71 2.73 -8.94
C GLY A 95 -19.32 3.20 -9.39
N LYS A 96 -18.90 4.40 -8.95
CA LYS A 96 -17.54 4.91 -9.28
C LYS A 96 -16.43 4.00 -8.77
N ALA A 97 -16.60 3.33 -7.64
CA ALA A 97 -15.61 2.41 -7.08
C ALA A 97 -15.39 1.15 -7.95
N LEU A 98 -16.37 0.78 -8.79
CA LEU A 98 -16.25 -0.35 -9.71
C LEU A 98 -15.24 -0.12 -10.82
N ILE A 99 -14.74 1.12 -11.00
CA ILE A 99 -13.63 1.42 -11.91
C ILE A 99 -12.37 0.64 -11.50
N ALA A 100 -12.13 0.45 -10.19
CA ALA A 100 -10.96 -0.30 -9.72
C ALA A 100 -10.94 -1.76 -10.22
N PRO A 101 -11.95 -2.61 -10.00
CA PRO A 101 -11.96 -3.95 -10.56
C PRO A 101 -12.12 -3.97 -12.09
N LEU A 102 -12.83 -3.00 -12.68
CA LEU A 102 -13.01 -2.91 -14.14
C LEU A 102 -11.67 -2.74 -14.89
N ILE A 103 -10.74 -1.99 -14.31
CA ILE A 103 -9.40 -1.81 -14.87
C ILE A 103 -8.45 -2.89 -14.33
N GLY A 104 -8.52 -3.19 -13.04
CA GLY A 104 -7.57 -4.08 -12.36
C GLY A 104 -7.67 -5.54 -12.82
N VAL A 105 -8.88 -6.06 -13.09
CA VAL A 105 -9.05 -7.46 -13.53
C VAL A 105 -8.42 -7.70 -14.92
N PRO A 106 -8.69 -6.89 -15.95
CA PRO A 106 -8.00 -7.04 -17.24
C PRO A 106 -6.48 -6.91 -17.14
N LEU A 107 -5.98 -5.96 -16.32
CA LEU A 107 -4.54 -5.83 -16.09
C LEU A 107 -3.97 -7.07 -15.38
N CYS A 108 -4.68 -7.63 -14.40
CA CYS A 108 -4.28 -8.86 -13.73
C CYS A 108 -4.15 -10.02 -14.72
N VAL A 109 -5.14 -10.22 -15.58
CA VAL A 109 -5.10 -11.24 -16.64
C VAL A 109 -3.91 -11.01 -17.55
N PHE A 110 -3.68 -9.77 -17.99
CA PHE A 110 -2.54 -9.42 -18.83
C PHE A 110 -1.20 -9.76 -18.16
N TYR A 111 -0.97 -9.33 -16.92
CA TYR A 111 0.28 -9.61 -16.21
C TYR A 111 0.49 -11.09 -15.90
N CYS A 112 -0.58 -11.85 -15.63
CA CYS A 112 -0.49 -13.31 -15.46
C CYS A 112 -0.02 -14.05 -16.71
N THR A 113 -0.11 -13.44 -17.91
CA THR A 113 0.43 -14.06 -19.15
C THR A 113 1.93 -13.91 -19.29
N PHE A 114 2.59 -12.97 -18.59
CA PHE A 114 4.00 -12.62 -18.77
C PHE A 114 4.89 -12.86 -17.55
N GLY A 115 4.33 -13.22 -16.40
CA GLY A 115 5.08 -13.35 -15.16
C GLY A 115 4.59 -14.44 -14.23
N ASP A 116 5.04 -14.40 -12.98
CA ASP A 116 4.60 -15.34 -11.96
C ASP A 116 3.12 -15.10 -11.63
N VAL A 117 2.30 -16.12 -11.86
CA VAL A 117 0.83 -16.04 -11.71
C VAL A 117 0.44 -15.73 -10.26
N LEU A 118 1.09 -16.38 -9.29
CA LEU A 118 0.75 -16.23 -7.88
C LEU A 118 1.04 -14.79 -7.41
N SER A 119 2.23 -14.30 -7.71
CA SER A 119 2.65 -12.94 -7.40
C SER A 119 1.71 -11.91 -8.03
N ASN A 120 1.44 -12.04 -9.33
CA ASN A 120 0.56 -11.11 -10.04
C ASN A 120 -0.87 -11.13 -9.49
N LEU A 121 -1.42 -12.28 -9.12
CA LEU A 121 -2.74 -12.37 -8.49
C LEU A 121 -2.77 -11.67 -7.13
N LEU A 122 -1.76 -11.88 -6.29
CA LEU A 122 -1.67 -11.24 -4.98
C LEU A 122 -1.58 -9.70 -5.11
N TRP A 123 -0.66 -9.22 -5.96
CA TRP A 123 -0.49 -7.79 -6.19
C TRP A 123 -1.73 -7.14 -6.78
N CYS A 124 -2.27 -7.68 -7.87
CA CYS A 124 -3.46 -7.14 -8.51
C CYS A 124 -4.66 -7.17 -7.55
N GLY A 125 -4.87 -8.28 -6.84
CA GLY A 125 -5.96 -8.40 -5.87
C GLY A 125 -5.87 -7.31 -4.78
N MET A 126 -4.69 -7.14 -4.18
CA MET A 126 -4.47 -6.12 -3.15
C MET A 126 -4.65 -4.70 -3.70
N MET A 127 -4.10 -4.40 -4.87
CA MET A 127 -4.23 -3.08 -5.49
C MET A 127 -5.67 -2.76 -5.88
N ILE A 128 -6.44 -3.74 -6.38
CA ILE A 128 -7.87 -3.58 -6.67
C ILE A 128 -8.63 -3.22 -5.38
N VAL A 129 -8.39 -3.94 -4.28
CA VAL A 129 -9.06 -3.70 -3.00
C VAL A 129 -8.72 -2.30 -2.45
N VAL A 130 -7.45 -1.95 -2.41
CA VAL A 130 -6.98 -0.64 -1.92
C VAL A 130 -7.54 0.50 -2.77
N SER A 131 -7.49 0.37 -4.10
CA SER A 131 -8.03 1.37 -5.04
C SER A 131 -9.55 1.48 -4.93
N TYR A 132 -10.27 0.36 -4.81
CA TYR A 132 -11.73 0.36 -4.61
C TYR A 132 -12.12 1.17 -3.36
N HIS A 133 -11.45 0.92 -2.24
CA HIS A 133 -11.72 1.65 -1.01
C HIS A 133 -11.33 3.13 -1.10
N SER A 134 -10.23 3.46 -1.78
CA SER A 134 -9.83 4.85 -1.99
C SER A 134 -10.81 5.61 -2.87
N ILE A 135 -11.26 5.04 -3.98
CA ILE A 135 -12.25 5.68 -4.88
C ILE A 135 -13.60 5.85 -4.16
N ARG A 136 -14.02 4.84 -3.39
CA ARG A 136 -15.24 4.92 -2.57
C ARG A 136 -15.13 6.05 -1.55
N GLY A 137 -14.02 6.13 -0.81
CA GLY A 137 -13.76 7.18 0.16
C GLY A 137 -13.70 8.58 -0.46
N LEU A 138 -13.10 8.72 -1.63
CA LEU A 138 -13.12 9.98 -2.40
C LEU A 138 -14.53 10.39 -2.79
N ALA A 139 -15.34 9.46 -3.29
CA ALA A 139 -16.73 9.73 -3.66
C ALA A 139 -17.57 10.12 -2.44
N TYR A 140 -17.36 9.47 -1.31
CA TYR A 140 -18.00 9.81 -0.04
C TYR A 140 -17.59 11.21 0.45
N ALA A 141 -16.30 11.53 0.42
CA ALA A 141 -15.76 12.82 0.86
C ALA A 141 -16.24 14.00 0.00
N GLN A 142 -16.67 13.77 -1.23
CA GLN A 142 -17.26 14.81 -2.09
C GLN A 142 -18.65 15.24 -1.65
N ILE A 143 -19.38 14.36 -0.96
CA ILE A 143 -20.79 14.61 -0.55
C ILE A 143 -20.83 15.16 0.88
N GLN A 144 -19.76 15.00 1.64
CA GLN A 144 -19.70 15.35 3.06
C GLN A 144 -18.90 16.63 3.30
N THR A 145 -19.19 17.28 4.42
CA THR A 145 -18.47 18.47 4.93
C THR A 145 -17.68 18.12 6.19
N GLY A 146 -16.69 18.94 6.56
CA GLY A 146 -15.96 18.78 7.83
C GLY A 146 -14.82 17.75 7.78
N THR A 147 -14.76 16.80 8.72
CA THR A 147 -13.67 15.81 8.86
C THR A 147 -13.57 14.85 7.69
N ALA A 148 -14.70 14.51 7.06
CA ALA A 148 -14.72 13.66 5.86
C ALA A 148 -13.97 14.31 4.69
N CYS A 149 -14.00 15.65 4.58
CA CYS A 149 -13.23 16.37 3.58
C CYS A 149 -11.71 16.22 3.78
N LYS A 150 -11.22 16.11 5.03
CA LYS A 150 -9.79 15.87 5.32
C LYS A 150 -9.33 14.48 4.86
N MET A 151 -10.21 13.49 4.91
CA MET A 151 -9.92 12.14 4.41
C MET A 151 -9.70 12.08 2.90
N ARG A 152 -10.19 13.07 2.14
CA ARG A 152 -9.93 13.19 0.70
C ARG A 152 -8.45 13.15 0.36
N TYR A 153 -7.61 13.88 1.10
CA TYR A 153 -6.16 13.90 0.85
C TYR A 153 -5.51 12.56 1.14
N PHE A 154 -5.98 11.85 2.16
CA PHE A 154 -5.50 10.49 2.44
C PHE A 154 -5.84 9.53 1.27
N HIS A 155 -7.09 9.52 0.81
CA HIS A 155 -7.49 8.66 -0.31
C HIS A 155 -6.77 8.99 -1.62
N ILE A 156 -6.49 10.28 -1.89
CA ILE A 156 -5.67 10.69 -3.04
C ILE A 156 -4.23 10.19 -2.89
N GLY A 157 -3.66 10.25 -1.69
CA GLY A 157 -2.29 9.79 -1.44
C GLY A 157 -2.11 8.27 -1.50
N VAL A 158 -3.21 7.51 -1.40
CA VAL A 158 -3.20 6.05 -1.50
C VAL A 158 -3.42 5.58 -2.96
N LEU A 159 -4.07 6.36 -3.82
CA LEU A 159 -4.25 6.08 -5.26
C LEU A 159 -3.01 6.38 -6.06
#